data_4a608daa78eb8457d24e150a4e716460
#
_entry.id   4a608daa78eb8457d24e150a4e716460
#
_cell.length_a   1.000
_cell.length_b   1.000
_cell.length_c   1.000
_cell.angle_alpha   90.00
_cell.angle_beta   90.00
_cell.angle_gamma   90.00
#
_symmetry.space_group_name_H-M   'P 1'
#
loop_
_entity.id
_entity.type
_entity.pdbx_description
1 polymer ?
#
loop_
_entity_poly.entity_id
_entity_poly.type
_entity_poly.pdbx_seq_one_letter_code
_entity_poly.pdbx_strand_id
1 'polypeptide(L)'
;MIDVKHIQAGYGKKIVVNDVSFTLEPGEVFCLLGPNGVGKTTLFKTILGFLPRISGDIFLEGNVMVHSDRKRLAQYIGYVPQVHEPPFPFKVMDVVVMGGLARSGLFSGPTKKDRLQAEAILDSLEISYLKDAVYTEISGGERQMVLIARALMQKPRYLMMDEPTSNLDYGNQMRVLKQIRRLSKQGIGVIMTTHFPDHAFLCCTKAAILSRTKPFHAGPIEEIVTEANLYDAYKTPVKIADIPAPETALKKVTACVPILE
;
A
#
# COMPACT_ATOMS: atom_id res chain seq x y z
N MET A 1 15.14 -0.14 -6.25
CA MET A 1 14.06 -0.53 -7.16
C MET A 1 13.49 -1.88 -6.75
N ILE A 2 12.16 -2.01 -6.72
CA ILE A 2 11.46 -3.30 -6.79
C ILE A 2 11.15 -3.56 -8.26
N ASP A 3 11.52 -4.74 -8.77
CA ASP A 3 11.26 -5.13 -10.15
C ASP A 3 10.60 -6.52 -10.16
N VAL A 4 9.39 -6.58 -10.65
CA VAL A 4 8.53 -7.76 -10.70
C VAL A 4 8.44 -8.20 -12.15
N LYS A 5 8.83 -9.45 -12.48
CA LYS A 5 8.90 -9.96 -13.85
C LYS A 5 8.12 -11.25 -14.01
N HIS A 6 7.12 -11.20 -14.87
CA HIS A 6 6.34 -12.36 -15.33
C HIS A 6 5.79 -13.22 -14.17
N ILE A 7 5.35 -12.57 -13.07
CA ILE A 7 4.87 -13.30 -11.89
C ILE A 7 3.56 -14.01 -12.17
N GLN A 8 3.59 -15.33 -11.88
CA GLN A 8 2.40 -16.14 -11.69
C GLN A 8 2.27 -16.53 -10.21
N ALA A 9 1.07 -16.40 -9.66
CA ALA A 9 0.80 -16.74 -8.27
C ALA A 9 -0.62 -17.30 -8.10
N GLY A 10 -0.80 -18.14 -7.07
CA GLY A 10 -2.08 -18.78 -6.81
C GLY A 10 -2.02 -19.77 -5.66
N TYR A 11 -3.06 -20.59 -5.54
CA TYR A 11 -3.21 -21.55 -4.45
C TYR A 11 -3.40 -22.96 -5.01
N GLY A 12 -2.49 -23.86 -4.69
CA GLY A 12 -2.47 -25.21 -5.24
C GLY A 12 -2.37 -25.18 -6.77
N LYS A 13 -3.34 -25.73 -7.47
CA LYS A 13 -3.38 -25.73 -8.96
C LYS A 13 -4.07 -24.51 -9.56
N LYS A 14 -4.68 -23.64 -8.74
CA LYS A 14 -5.43 -22.46 -9.21
C LYS A 14 -4.51 -21.27 -9.34
N ILE A 15 -4.25 -20.85 -10.59
CA ILE A 15 -3.58 -19.58 -10.88
C ILE A 15 -4.58 -18.45 -10.65
N VAL A 16 -4.21 -17.45 -9.83
CA VAL A 16 -5.01 -16.28 -9.49
C VAL A 16 -4.44 -15.02 -10.15
N VAL A 17 -3.11 -14.92 -10.19
CA VAL A 17 -2.36 -13.85 -10.83
C VAL A 17 -1.53 -14.47 -11.94
N ASN A 18 -1.60 -13.89 -13.12
CA ASN A 18 -0.92 -14.41 -14.31
C ASN A 18 -0.16 -13.31 -15.03
N ASP A 19 1.12 -13.56 -15.31
CA ASP A 19 2.02 -12.72 -16.11
C ASP A 19 2.06 -11.24 -15.68
N VAL A 20 2.33 -11.00 -14.39
CA VAL A 20 2.41 -9.65 -13.84
C VAL A 20 3.84 -9.13 -13.88
N SER A 21 4.05 -7.98 -14.53
CA SER A 21 5.35 -7.31 -14.62
C SER A 21 5.22 -5.81 -14.38
N PHE A 22 6.00 -5.25 -13.43
CA PHE A 22 6.08 -3.83 -13.16
C PHE A 22 7.32 -3.48 -12.36
N THR A 23 7.65 -2.21 -12.33
CA THR A 23 8.75 -1.65 -11.52
C THR A 23 8.24 -0.58 -10.57
N LEU A 24 8.87 -0.46 -9.40
CA LEU A 24 8.68 0.63 -8.45
C LEU A 24 10.04 1.20 -8.03
N GLU A 25 10.20 2.49 -8.25
CA GLU A 25 11.36 3.24 -7.76
C GLU A 25 11.09 3.88 -6.37
N PRO A 26 12.15 4.18 -5.61
CA PRO A 26 12.00 5.03 -4.42
C PRO A 26 11.35 6.37 -4.77
N GLY A 27 10.37 6.80 -3.97
CA GLY A 27 9.64 8.05 -4.19
C GLY A 27 8.47 7.96 -5.17
N GLU A 28 8.26 6.83 -5.84
CA GLU A 28 7.06 6.59 -6.64
C GLU A 28 5.90 6.08 -5.78
N VAL A 29 4.68 6.34 -6.22
CA VAL A 29 3.47 5.71 -5.70
C VAL A 29 2.81 4.92 -6.81
N PHE A 30 2.77 3.60 -6.65
CA PHE A 30 2.14 2.67 -7.59
C PHE A 30 0.80 2.20 -7.07
N CYS A 31 -0.25 2.39 -7.86
CA CYS A 31 -1.60 1.97 -7.54
C CYS A 31 -1.97 0.67 -8.27
N LEU A 32 -2.29 -0.39 -7.53
CA LEU A 32 -2.87 -1.61 -8.09
C LEU A 32 -4.39 -1.57 -7.94
N LEU A 33 -5.06 -1.21 -9.01
CA LEU A 33 -6.52 -1.16 -9.12
C LEU A 33 -7.10 -2.54 -9.48
N GLY A 34 -8.36 -2.72 -9.18
CA GLY A 34 -9.15 -3.88 -9.60
C GLY A 34 -10.26 -4.25 -8.62
N PRO A 35 -11.29 -4.97 -9.08
CA PRO A 35 -12.42 -5.37 -8.25
C PRO A 35 -11.99 -6.31 -7.12
N ASN A 36 -12.88 -6.50 -6.15
CA ASN A 36 -12.64 -7.43 -5.05
C ASN A 36 -12.51 -8.87 -5.56
N GLY A 37 -11.58 -9.64 -4.97
CA GLY A 37 -11.32 -11.03 -5.34
C GLY A 37 -10.59 -11.24 -6.68
N VAL A 38 -10.06 -10.19 -7.32
CA VAL A 38 -9.32 -10.32 -8.59
C VAL A 38 -7.89 -10.86 -8.41
N GLY A 39 -7.34 -10.77 -7.18
CA GLY A 39 -5.99 -11.28 -6.88
C GLY A 39 -5.01 -10.25 -6.31
N LYS A 40 -5.42 -9.02 -6.00
CA LYS A 40 -4.55 -7.96 -5.44
C LYS A 40 -3.76 -8.43 -4.22
N THR A 41 -4.46 -8.94 -3.21
CA THR A 41 -3.84 -9.48 -1.99
C THR A 41 -2.99 -10.72 -2.26
N THR A 42 -3.33 -11.56 -3.27
CA THR A 42 -2.52 -12.70 -3.69
C THR A 42 -1.16 -12.22 -4.23
N LEU A 43 -1.16 -11.23 -5.11
CA LEU A 43 0.06 -10.62 -5.63
C LEU A 43 0.90 -10.01 -4.48
N PHE A 44 0.28 -9.28 -3.56
CA PHE A 44 0.97 -8.71 -2.39
C PHE A 44 1.62 -9.78 -1.53
N LYS A 45 0.88 -10.84 -1.18
CA LYS A 45 1.42 -11.97 -0.42
C LYS A 45 2.59 -12.65 -1.12
N THR A 46 2.57 -12.69 -2.45
CA THR A 46 3.66 -13.27 -3.24
C THR A 46 4.90 -12.38 -3.22
N ILE A 47 4.75 -11.06 -3.42
CA ILE A 47 5.87 -10.11 -3.36
C ILE A 47 6.50 -10.09 -1.95
N LEU A 48 5.68 -10.16 -0.90
CA LEU A 48 6.14 -10.20 0.50
C LEU A 48 6.70 -11.56 0.93
N GLY A 49 6.69 -12.57 0.05
CA GLY A 49 7.17 -13.91 0.36
C GLY A 49 6.25 -14.71 1.29
N PHE A 50 5.01 -14.28 1.53
CA PHE A 50 4.01 -15.05 2.30
C PHE A 50 3.39 -16.18 1.48
N LEU A 51 3.34 -16.01 0.15
CA LEU A 51 2.87 -17.01 -0.80
C LEU A 51 3.98 -17.29 -1.80
N PRO A 52 4.33 -18.57 -2.09
CA PRO A 52 5.30 -18.89 -3.12
C PRO A 52 4.77 -18.49 -4.50
N ARG A 53 5.65 -17.94 -5.33
CA ARG A 53 5.35 -17.75 -6.74
C ARG A 53 5.33 -19.08 -7.48
N ILE A 54 4.49 -19.18 -8.50
CA ILE A 54 4.46 -20.34 -9.41
C ILE A 54 5.58 -20.20 -10.45
N SER A 55 5.73 -18.98 -11.02
CA SER A 55 6.79 -18.64 -11.96
C SER A 55 7.11 -17.15 -11.90
N GLY A 56 8.13 -16.73 -12.65
CA GLY A 56 8.61 -15.36 -12.71
C GLY A 56 9.58 -15.00 -11.60
N ASP A 57 10.08 -13.77 -11.61
CA ASP A 57 11.09 -13.31 -10.68
C ASP A 57 10.75 -11.96 -10.04
N ILE A 58 11.20 -11.80 -8.80
CA ILE A 58 11.10 -10.55 -8.06
C ILE A 58 12.52 -10.12 -7.70
N PHE A 59 12.89 -8.91 -8.08
CA PHE A 59 14.17 -8.33 -7.74
C PHE A 59 13.97 -7.18 -6.74
N LEU A 60 14.79 -7.15 -5.71
CA LEU A 60 14.86 -6.07 -4.74
C LEU A 60 16.27 -5.50 -4.75
N GLU A 61 16.42 -4.22 -5.11
CA GLU A 61 17.72 -3.58 -5.24
C GLU A 61 18.69 -4.38 -6.14
N GLY A 62 18.18 -4.86 -7.29
CA GLY A 62 18.94 -5.64 -8.26
C GLY A 62 19.21 -7.11 -7.88
N ASN A 63 18.81 -7.56 -6.71
CA ASN A 63 19.01 -8.93 -6.26
C ASN A 63 17.73 -9.75 -6.39
N VAL A 64 17.82 -10.94 -6.97
CA VAL A 64 16.70 -11.89 -7.02
C VAL A 64 16.28 -12.28 -5.62
N MET A 65 14.98 -12.20 -5.34
CA MET A 65 14.39 -12.61 -4.07
C MET A 65 13.88 -14.04 -4.17
N VAL A 66 14.34 -14.90 -3.27
CA VAL A 66 13.80 -16.26 -3.11
C VAL A 66 12.79 -16.29 -1.97
N HIS A 67 11.90 -17.29 -1.97
CA HIS A 67 10.82 -17.38 -0.97
C HIS A 67 11.30 -17.42 0.48
N SER A 68 12.52 -17.90 0.73
CA SER A 68 13.14 -17.95 2.07
C SER A 68 13.63 -16.58 2.58
N ASP A 69 13.75 -15.57 1.73
CA ASP A 69 14.40 -14.29 2.04
C ASP A 69 13.50 -13.30 2.81
N ARG A 70 12.50 -13.80 3.55
CA ARG A 70 11.52 -12.96 4.29
C ARG A 70 12.18 -11.95 5.24
N LYS A 71 13.28 -12.33 5.91
CA LYS A 71 14.02 -11.43 6.80
C LYS A 71 14.63 -10.26 6.02
N ARG A 72 15.16 -10.55 4.83
CA ARG A 72 15.72 -9.53 3.95
C ARG A 72 14.63 -8.62 3.40
N LEU A 73 13.50 -9.19 2.94
CA LEU A 73 12.33 -8.41 2.51
C LEU A 73 11.87 -7.44 3.60
N ALA A 74 11.74 -7.92 4.85
CA ALA A 74 11.31 -7.11 5.98
C ALA A 74 12.28 -5.98 6.37
N GLN A 75 13.53 -6.00 5.89
CA GLN A 75 14.46 -4.88 6.07
C GLN A 75 14.22 -3.72 5.10
N TYR A 76 13.62 -4.01 3.95
CA TYR A 76 13.39 -3.02 2.88
C TYR A 76 11.93 -2.64 2.72
N ILE A 77 11.00 -3.56 3.00
CA ILE A 77 9.56 -3.40 2.74
C ILE A 77 8.80 -3.40 4.06
N GLY A 78 8.15 -2.28 4.36
CA GLY A 78 7.13 -2.21 5.41
C GLY A 78 5.77 -2.64 4.85
N TYR A 79 5.02 -3.42 5.61
CA TYR A 79 3.69 -3.89 5.19
C TYR A 79 2.59 -3.33 6.10
N VAL A 80 1.59 -2.73 5.48
CA VAL A 80 0.37 -2.25 6.10
C VAL A 80 -0.79 -3.12 5.61
N PRO A 81 -1.31 -4.04 6.44
CA PRO A 81 -2.42 -4.92 6.06
C PRO A 81 -3.75 -4.17 6.05
N GLN A 82 -4.73 -4.69 5.31
CA GLN A 82 -6.11 -4.17 5.28
C GLN A 82 -6.80 -4.24 6.64
N VAL A 83 -6.58 -5.32 7.38
CA VAL A 83 -7.14 -5.54 8.72
C VAL A 83 -6.04 -5.99 9.67
N HIS A 84 -6.03 -5.42 10.86
CA HIS A 84 -5.16 -5.83 11.95
C HIS A 84 -5.93 -5.78 13.27
N GLU A 85 -6.22 -6.94 13.80
CA GLU A 85 -6.85 -7.12 15.11
C GLU A 85 -5.84 -7.79 16.05
N PRO A 86 -5.22 -7.04 16.96
CA PRO A 86 -4.32 -7.63 17.93
C PRO A 86 -5.12 -8.46 18.94
N PRO A 87 -4.59 -9.59 19.41
CA PRO A 87 -5.26 -10.47 20.36
C PRO A 87 -5.40 -9.86 21.77
N PHE A 88 -4.70 -8.75 22.04
CA PHE A 88 -4.66 -8.09 23.36
C PHE A 88 -4.79 -6.56 23.21
N PRO A 89 -5.31 -5.87 24.25
CA PRO A 89 -5.48 -4.41 24.26
C PRO A 89 -4.15 -3.68 24.50
N PHE A 90 -3.23 -3.76 23.54
CA PHE A 90 -1.96 -3.05 23.61
C PHE A 90 -2.14 -1.53 23.51
N LYS A 91 -1.24 -0.77 24.13
CA LYS A 91 -1.13 0.67 23.88
C LYS A 91 -0.60 0.92 22.46
N VAL A 92 -1.02 2.05 21.88
CA VAL A 92 -0.55 2.49 20.55
C VAL A 92 0.98 2.53 20.49
N MET A 93 1.64 3.06 21.52
CA MET A 93 3.11 3.07 21.62
C MET A 93 3.70 1.67 21.46
N ASP A 94 3.15 0.68 22.13
CA ASP A 94 3.66 -0.69 22.07
C ASP A 94 3.43 -1.32 20.70
N VAL A 95 2.26 -1.07 20.07
CA VAL A 95 1.99 -1.52 18.69
C VAL A 95 2.99 -0.93 17.70
N VAL A 96 3.32 0.35 17.82
CA VAL A 96 4.28 1.02 16.94
C VAL A 96 5.68 0.46 17.14
N VAL A 97 6.13 0.33 18.39
CA VAL A 97 7.47 -0.18 18.72
C VAL A 97 7.68 -1.62 18.25
N MET A 98 6.63 -2.47 18.28
CA MET A 98 6.68 -3.84 17.72
C MET A 98 7.11 -3.86 16.24
N GLY A 99 6.86 -2.80 15.48
CA GLY A 99 7.33 -2.68 14.09
C GLY A 99 8.86 -2.75 13.95
N GLY A 100 9.60 -2.31 14.96
CA GLY A 100 11.06 -2.34 14.97
C GLY A 100 11.70 -3.73 15.21
N LEU A 101 10.93 -4.70 15.73
CA LEU A 101 11.43 -6.03 16.09
C LEU A 101 11.99 -6.82 14.89
N ALA A 102 11.53 -6.56 13.69
CA ALA A 102 12.06 -7.16 12.47
C ALA A 102 13.57 -6.88 12.27
N ARG A 103 14.08 -5.79 12.85
CA ARG A 103 15.49 -5.37 12.76
C ARG A 103 16.33 -5.79 13.97
N SER A 104 15.73 -5.85 15.15
CA SER A 104 16.44 -6.05 16.43
C SER A 104 16.65 -7.52 16.80
N GLY A 105 15.98 -8.46 16.12
CA GLY A 105 15.97 -9.89 16.46
C GLY A 105 14.93 -10.25 17.53
N LEU A 106 14.50 -11.52 17.50
CA LEU A 106 13.36 -12.04 18.28
C LEU A 106 13.54 -12.04 19.82
N PHE A 107 14.76 -11.87 20.31
CA PHE A 107 15.08 -11.99 21.74
C PHE A 107 15.43 -10.67 22.44
N SER A 108 15.51 -9.58 21.70
CA SER A 108 15.75 -8.25 22.28
C SER A 108 14.42 -7.51 22.43
N GLY A 109 14.01 -7.27 23.67
CA GLY A 109 12.85 -6.41 23.95
C GLY A 109 13.07 -4.96 23.42
N PRO A 110 12.01 -4.15 23.37
CA PRO A 110 12.09 -2.75 22.92
C PRO A 110 13.07 -1.94 23.79
N THR A 111 13.97 -1.22 23.15
CA THR A 111 14.94 -0.35 23.81
C THR A 111 14.37 1.06 24.03
N LYS A 112 15.02 1.88 24.88
CA LYS A 112 14.71 3.29 25.02
C LYS A 112 14.81 4.04 23.68
N LYS A 113 15.76 3.66 22.82
CA LYS A 113 15.95 4.23 21.49
C LYS A 113 14.77 3.93 20.57
N ASP A 114 14.20 2.73 20.66
CA ASP A 114 13.03 2.36 19.85
C ASP A 114 11.80 3.17 20.27
N ARG A 115 11.61 3.42 21.56
CA ARG A 115 10.52 4.28 22.06
C ARG A 115 10.67 5.71 21.58
N LEU A 116 11.86 6.30 21.65
CA LEU A 116 12.11 7.66 21.11
C LEU A 116 11.88 7.73 19.60
N GLN A 117 12.27 6.68 18.84
CA GLN A 117 11.97 6.62 17.41
C GLN A 117 10.46 6.52 17.16
N ALA A 118 9.73 5.72 17.93
CA ALA A 118 8.28 5.60 17.81
C ALA A 118 7.58 6.93 18.11
N GLU A 119 7.99 7.67 19.15
CA GLU A 119 7.48 9.02 19.44
C GLU A 119 7.70 9.96 18.25
N ALA A 120 8.90 10.02 17.70
CA ALA A 120 9.20 10.86 16.53
C ALA A 120 8.34 10.50 15.29
N ILE A 121 8.04 9.20 15.08
CA ILE A 121 7.17 8.76 14.00
C ILE A 121 5.72 9.18 14.26
N LEU A 122 5.21 8.98 15.50
CA LEU A 122 3.86 9.43 15.88
C LEU A 122 3.70 10.93 15.68
N ASP A 123 4.72 11.73 16.07
CA ASP A 123 4.74 13.19 15.84
C ASP A 123 4.69 13.53 14.36
N SER A 124 5.51 12.87 13.54
CA SER A 124 5.57 13.09 12.09
C SER A 124 4.24 12.79 11.39
N LEU A 125 3.44 11.88 11.94
CA LEU A 125 2.11 11.50 11.43
C LEU A 125 0.97 12.28 12.10
N GLU A 126 1.29 13.20 13.01
CA GLU A 126 0.32 14.03 13.74
C GLU A 126 -0.68 13.22 14.59
N ILE A 127 -0.18 12.14 15.22
CA ILE A 127 -0.97 11.22 16.08
C ILE A 127 -0.34 10.98 17.46
N SER A 128 0.55 11.85 17.93
CA SER A 128 1.20 11.72 19.24
C SER A 128 0.22 11.69 20.41
N TYR A 129 -0.96 12.29 20.25
CA TYR A 129 -2.02 12.27 21.25
C TYR A 129 -2.56 10.86 21.53
N LEU A 130 -2.32 9.89 20.62
CA LEU A 130 -2.75 8.51 20.77
C LEU A 130 -1.74 7.62 21.51
N LYS A 131 -0.54 8.09 21.83
CA LYS A 131 0.56 7.23 22.29
C LYS A 131 0.20 6.32 23.46
N ASP A 132 -0.59 6.81 24.39
CA ASP A 132 -1.01 6.09 25.60
C ASP A 132 -2.41 5.46 25.48
N ALA A 133 -3.12 5.69 24.38
CA ALA A 133 -4.43 5.13 24.10
C ALA A 133 -4.35 3.61 23.85
N VAL A 134 -5.44 2.90 24.12
CA VAL A 134 -5.58 1.48 23.79
C VAL A 134 -5.93 1.34 22.32
N TYR A 135 -5.11 0.58 21.56
CA TYR A 135 -5.23 0.45 20.10
C TYR A 135 -6.61 -0.05 19.65
N THR A 136 -7.27 -0.91 20.42
CA THR A 136 -8.60 -1.44 20.10
C THR A 136 -9.73 -0.46 20.33
N GLU A 137 -9.49 0.64 21.06
CA GLU A 137 -10.49 1.63 21.44
C GLU A 137 -10.48 2.89 20.58
N ILE A 138 -9.43 3.08 19.75
CA ILE A 138 -9.33 4.21 18.82
C ILE A 138 -10.12 3.99 17.53
N SER A 139 -10.43 5.04 16.79
CA SER A 139 -11.18 4.99 15.53
C SER A 139 -10.46 4.20 14.43
N GLY A 140 -11.20 3.77 13.38
CA GLY A 140 -10.63 3.05 12.23
C GLY A 140 -9.54 3.86 11.52
N GLY A 141 -9.75 5.16 11.32
CA GLY A 141 -8.76 6.05 10.71
C GLY A 141 -7.50 6.20 11.54
N GLU A 142 -7.64 6.33 12.87
CA GLU A 142 -6.50 6.37 13.78
C GLU A 142 -5.74 5.05 13.79
N ARG A 143 -6.45 3.90 13.81
CA ARG A 143 -5.80 2.58 13.69
C ARG A 143 -4.98 2.47 12.42
N GLN A 144 -5.50 2.95 11.30
CA GLN A 144 -4.78 2.94 10.03
C GLN A 144 -3.49 3.76 10.09
N MET A 145 -3.53 4.94 10.72
CA MET A 145 -2.35 5.77 10.93
C MET A 145 -1.32 5.10 11.85
N VAL A 146 -1.77 4.41 12.88
CA VAL A 146 -0.89 3.60 13.78
C VAL A 146 -0.24 2.44 13.04
N LEU A 147 -0.94 1.77 12.10
CA LEU A 147 -0.34 0.73 11.27
C LEU A 147 0.73 1.27 10.33
N ILE A 148 0.52 2.47 9.77
CA ILE A 148 1.54 3.18 9.00
C ILE A 148 2.75 3.49 9.90
N ALA A 149 2.53 4.04 11.11
CA ALA A 149 3.59 4.30 12.06
C ALA A 149 4.40 3.05 12.40
N ARG A 150 3.72 1.93 12.65
CA ARG A 150 4.34 0.62 12.89
C ARG A 150 5.21 0.16 11.71
N ALA A 151 4.73 0.31 10.48
CA ALA A 151 5.51 -0.04 9.30
C ALA A 151 6.75 0.85 9.14
N LEU A 152 6.67 2.14 9.47
CA LEU A 152 7.78 3.10 9.41
C LEU A 152 8.89 2.82 10.46
N MET A 153 8.58 2.12 11.57
CA MET A 153 9.58 1.70 12.55
C MET A 153 10.68 0.82 11.94
N GLN A 154 10.37 0.10 10.85
CA GLN A 154 11.34 -0.70 10.11
C GLN A 154 12.31 0.16 9.28
N LYS A 155 12.11 1.48 9.17
CA LYS A 155 12.82 2.39 8.25
C LYS A 155 12.84 1.84 6.83
N PRO A 156 11.67 1.51 6.28
CA PRO A 156 11.57 0.83 5.00
C PRO A 156 11.97 1.77 3.86
N ARG A 157 12.49 1.20 2.76
CA ARG A 157 12.62 1.92 1.48
C ARG A 157 11.32 1.88 0.68
N TYR A 158 10.50 0.87 0.93
CA TYR A 158 9.22 0.65 0.26
C TYR A 158 8.12 0.36 1.28
N LEU A 159 6.92 0.83 1.02
CA LEU A 159 5.71 0.46 1.74
C LEU A 159 4.75 -0.27 0.82
N MET A 160 4.24 -1.41 1.28
CA MET A 160 3.15 -2.12 0.63
C MET A 160 1.90 -2.00 1.50
N MET A 161 0.83 -1.41 0.96
CA MET A 161 -0.40 -1.11 1.68
C MET A 161 -1.60 -1.80 1.01
N ASP A 162 -2.20 -2.77 1.71
CA ASP A 162 -3.35 -3.50 1.18
C ASP A 162 -4.65 -2.78 1.55
N GLU A 163 -5.27 -2.13 0.57
CA GLU A 163 -6.50 -1.33 0.70
C GLU A 163 -6.48 -0.35 1.90
N PRO A 164 -5.48 0.56 1.99
CA PRO A 164 -5.24 1.37 3.18
C PRO A 164 -6.36 2.35 3.54
N THR A 165 -7.32 2.54 2.68
CA THR A 165 -8.45 3.46 2.84
C THR A 165 -9.79 2.75 3.01
N SER A 166 -9.81 1.40 2.97
CA SER A 166 -11.04 0.64 3.11
C SER A 166 -11.67 0.84 4.49
N ASN A 167 -13.00 0.89 4.53
CA ASN A 167 -13.79 1.07 5.76
C ASN A 167 -13.51 2.38 6.53
N LEU A 168 -12.91 3.38 5.88
CA LEU A 168 -12.71 4.70 6.44
C LEU A 168 -13.75 5.69 5.88
N ASP A 169 -14.16 6.67 6.70
CA ASP A 169 -14.90 7.82 6.22
C ASP A 169 -14.04 8.68 5.27
N TYR A 170 -14.69 9.56 4.53
CA TYR A 170 -14.04 10.38 3.51
C TYR A 170 -12.86 11.20 4.05
N GLY A 171 -13.00 11.82 5.21
CA GLY A 171 -11.94 12.64 5.83
C GLY A 171 -10.70 11.81 6.17
N ASN A 172 -10.90 10.63 6.77
CA ASN A 172 -9.83 9.71 7.10
C ASN A 172 -9.18 9.10 5.85
N GLN A 173 -9.94 8.81 4.78
CA GLN A 173 -9.36 8.40 3.49
C GLN A 173 -8.40 9.46 2.96
N MET A 174 -8.84 10.74 2.92
CA MET A 174 -7.99 11.84 2.44
C MET A 174 -6.75 12.04 3.31
N ARG A 175 -6.87 11.86 4.63
CA ARG A 175 -5.73 11.91 5.56
C ARG A 175 -4.70 10.84 5.24
N VAL A 176 -5.11 9.59 4.99
CA VAL A 176 -4.22 8.48 4.61
C VAL A 176 -3.54 8.76 3.27
N LEU A 177 -4.30 9.16 2.23
CA LEU A 177 -3.74 9.47 0.91
C LEU A 177 -2.73 10.62 0.96
N LYS A 178 -3.01 11.65 1.76
CA LYS A 178 -2.07 12.77 2.01
C LYS A 178 -0.76 12.27 2.63
N GLN A 179 -0.82 11.34 3.59
CA GLN A 179 0.38 10.77 4.20
C GLN A 179 1.15 9.88 3.21
N ILE A 180 0.48 9.07 2.40
CA ILE A 180 1.12 8.29 1.32
C ILE A 180 1.93 9.23 0.42
N ARG A 181 1.31 10.31 -0.05
CA ARG A 181 1.97 11.32 -0.89
C ARG A 181 3.15 12.01 -0.18
N ARG A 182 3.03 12.28 1.13
CA ARG A 182 4.11 12.87 1.92
C ARG A 182 5.30 11.91 2.04
N LEU A 183 5.04 10.63 2.32
CA LEU A 183 6.06 9.59 2.45
C LEU A 183 6.80 9.38 1.12
N SER A 184 6.10 9.39 0.00
CA SER A 184 6.75 9.27 -1.31
C SER A 184 7.68 10.44 -1.61
N LYS A 185 7.28 11.67 -1.27
CA LYS A 185 8.15 12.87 -1.38
C LYS A 185 9.39 12.79 -0.48
N GLN A 186 9.37 11.97 0.56
CA GLN A 186 10.53 11.68 1.42
C GLN A 186 11.42 10.55 0.86
N GLY A 187 11.11 10.04 -0.35
CA GLY A 187 11.88 9.01 -1.02
C GLY A 187 11.46 7.57 -0.74
N ILE A 188 10.33 7.35 -0.04
CA ILE A 188 9.78 6.02 0.16
C ILE A 188 8.93 5.63 -1.05
N GLY A 189 9.28 4.51 -1.72
CA GLY A 189 8.42 3.94 -2.76
C GLY A 189 7.17 3.30 -2.14
N VAL A 190 5.99 3.55 -2.68
CA VAL A 190 4.73 3.00 -2.14
C VAL A 190 3.99 2.18 -3.19
N ILE A 191 3.60 0.96 -2.84
CA ILE A 191 2.58 0.20 -3.60
C ILE A 191 1.32 0.15 -2.75
N MET A 192 0.20 0.59 -3.29
CA MET A 192 -1.09 0.44 -2.63
C MET A 192 -2.09 -0.30 -3.52
N THR A 193 -2.91 -1.14 -2.91
CA THR A 193 -4.10 -1.67 -3.59
C THR A 193 -5.30 -0.80 -3.27
N THR A 194 -6.21 -0.64 -4.22
CA THR A 194 -7.50 0.00 -3.99
C THR A 194 -8.52 -0.47 -5.02
N HIS A 195 -9.77 -0.27 -4.74
CA HIS A 195 -10.88 -0.42 -5.69
C HIS A 195 -11.51 0.92 -6.09
N PHE A 196 -10.96 2.05 -5.60
CA PHE A 196 -11.40 3.41 -5.92
C PHE A 196 -10.46 4.05 -6.95
N PRO A 197 -10.91 4.28 -8.21
CA PRO A 197 -10.07 4.90 -9.24
C PRO A 197 -9.58 6.31 -8.87
N ASP A 198 -10.37 7.09 -8.14
CA ASP A 198 -10.02 8.45 -7.73
C ASP A 198 -8.74 8.50 -6.88
N HIS A 199 -8.48 7.46 -6.09
CA HIS A 199 -7.26 7.40 -5.29
C HIS A 199 -5.99 7.40 -6.14
N ALA A 200 -6.05 6.83 -7.36
CA ALA A 200 -4.92 6.87 -8.30
C ALA A 200 -4.59 8.30 -8.70
N PHE A 201 -5.60 9.09 -9.10
CA PHE A 201 -5.40 10.49 -9.50
C PHE A 201 -4.94 11.38 -8.34
N LEU A 202 -5.38 11.07 -7.11
CA LEU A 202 -5.08 11.89 -5.93
C LEU A 202 -3.63 11.76 -5.45
N CYS A 203 -3.00 10.58 -5.54
CA CYS A 203 -1.72 10.39 -4.88
C CYS A 203 -0.70 9.54 -5.64
N CYS A 204 -1.08 8.86 -6.73
CA CYS A 204 -0.18 7.91 -7.39
C CYS A 204 0.58 8.56 -8.56
N THR A 205 1.68 7.93 -8.98
CA THR A 205 2.48 8.29 -10.16
C THR A 205 2.32 7.27 -11.27
N LYS A 206 2.10 6.01 -10.90
CA LYS A 206 1.88 4.88 -11.80
C LYS A 206 0.70 4.05 -11.34
N ALA A 207 0.08 3.34 -12.26
CA ALA A 207 -1.01 2.43 -11.97
C ALA A 207 -0.91 1.14 -12.77
N ALA A 208 -1.64 0.13 -12.31
CA ALA A 208 -2.04 -1.04 -13.09
C ALA A 208 -3.47 -1.43 -12.71
N ILE A 209 -4.20 -2.01 -13.64
CA ILE A 209 -5.52 -2.58 -13.38
C ILE A 209 -5.43 -4.11 -13.49
N LEU A 210 -5.60 -4.80 -12.37
CA LEU A 210 -5.64 -6.25 -12.35
C LEU A 210 -7.01 -6.72 -12.83
N SER A 211 -7.01 -7.56 -13.88
CA SER A 211 -8.20 -8.11 -14.51
C SER A 211 -8.05 -9.62 -14.69
N ARG A 212 -9.18 -10.34 -14.72
CA ARG A 212 -9.17 -11.78 -15.06
C ARG A 212 -9.22 -12.03 -16.56
N THR A 213 -9.60 -11.04 -17.33
CA THR A 213 -9.93 -11.18 -18.76
C THR A 213 -8.95 -10.46 -19.67
N LYS A 214 -8.11 -9.59 -19.12
CA LYS A 214 -7.13 -8.82 -19.90
C LYS A 214 -5.71 -9.03 -19.41
N PRO A 215 -4.71 -8.92 -20.30
CA PRO A 215 -3.31 -8.89 -19.92
C PRO A 215 -3.03 -7.78 -18.91
N PHE A 216 -2.06 -8.02 -18.04
CA PHE A 216 -1.61 -7.01 -17.09
C PHE A 216 -0.77 -5.95 -17.80
N HIS A 217 -1.13 -4.69 -17.58
CA HIS A 217 -0.37 -3.54 -18.04
C HIS A 217 -0.16 -2.55 -16.89
N ALA A 218 1.05 -2.04 -16.76
CA ALA A 218 1.42 -1.04 -15.78
C ALA A 218 2.09 0.15 -16.49
N GLY A 219 1.80 1.36 -16.06
CA GLY A 219 2.33 2.57 -16.66
C GLY A 219 1.88 3.84 -15.92
N PRO A 220 2.10 5.01 -16.54
CA PRO A 220 1.57 6.28 -16.07
C PRO A 220 0.05 6.22 -15.86
N ILE A 221 -0.46 7.00 -14.89
CA ILE A 221 -1.89 6.96 -14.53
C ILE A 221 -2.77 7.26 -15.72
N GLU A 222 -2.41 8.27 -16.51
CA GLU A 222 -3.19 8.76 -17.64
C GLU A 222 -3.36 7.71 -18.75
N GLU A 223 -2.40 6.79 -18.88
CA GLU A 223 -2.43 5.71 -19.88
C GLU A 223 -3.22 4.50 -19.37
N ILE A 224 -3.18 4.23 -18.06
CA ILE A 224 -3.77 3.03 -17.47
C ILE A 224 -5.18 3.30 -16.98
N VAL A 225 -5.42 4.41 -16.27
CA VAL A 225 -6.72 4.73 -15.67
C VAL A 225 -7.56 5.50 -16.68
N THR A 226 -8.10 4.78 -17.66
CA THR A 226 -8.98 5.32 -18.72
C THR A 226 -10.41 4.82 -18.55
N GLU A 227 -11.40 5.54 -19.10
CA GLU A 227 -12.81 5.14 -19.08
C GLU A 227 -12.99 3.71 -19.60
N ALA A 228 -12.32 3.35 -20.71
CA ALA A 228 -12.38 2.04 -21.31
C ALA A 228 -11.81 0.94 -20.40
N ASN A 229 -10.65 1.16 -19.81
CA ASN A 229 -10.02 0.18 -18.93
C ASN A 229 -10.80 0.00 -17.61
N LEU A 230 -11.38 1.07 -17.08
CA LEU A 230 -12.25 1.03 -15.90
C LEU A 230 -13.55 0.29 -16.20
N TYR A 231 -14.18 0.55 -17.36
CA TYR A 231 -15.36 -0.20 -17.79
C TYR A 231 -15.07 -1.69 -17.91
N ASP A 232 -13.93 -2.05 -18.51
CA ASP A 232 -13.55 -3.45 -18.64
C ASP A 232 -13.35 -4.14 -17.29
N ALA A 233 -12.76 -3.45 -16.32
CA ALA A 233 -12.48 -4.00 -15.01
C ALA A 233 -13.69 -4.07 -14.10
N TYR A 234 -14.51 -3.01 -14.07
CA TYR A 234 -15.60 -2.84 -13.09
C TYR A 234 -17.00 -3.07 -13.69
N LYS A 235 -17.12 -3.16 -15.03
CA LYS A 235 -18.40 -3.30 -15.75
C LYS A 235 -19.40 -2.18 -15.46
N THR A 236 -18.88 -1.01 -15.14
CA THR A 236 -19.66 0.19 -14.85
C THR A 236 -19.14 1.32 -15.73
N PRO A 237 -19.98 2.00 -16.50
CA PRO A 237 -19.55 3.14 -17.30
C PRO A 237 -19.16 4.29 -16.36
N VAL A 238 -18.05 4.94 -16.69
CA VAL A 238 -17.50 6.05 -15.91
C VAL A 238 -17.10 7.18 -16.85
N LYS A 239 -17.12 8.40 -16.34
CA LYS A 239 -16.51 9.58 -16.96
C LYS A 239 -15.31 10.03 -16.15
N ILE A 240 -14.20 10.29 -16.84
CA ILE A 240 -13.02 10.93 -16.25
C ILE A 240 -13.05 12.39 -16.69
N ALA A 241 -13.07 13.30 -15.72
CA ALA A 241 -13.16 14.73 -15.98
C ALA A 241 -12.15 15.52 -15.17
N ASP A 242 -11.54 16.52 -15.79
CA ASP A 242 -10.71 17.51 -15.12
C ASP A 242 -11.60 18.65 -14.60
N ILE A 243 -11.59 18.86 -13.30
CA ILE A 243 -12.34 19.90 -12.61
C ILE A 243 -11.38 21.06 -12.32
N PRO A 244 -11.67 22.28 -12.81
CA PRO A 244 -10.86 23.45 -12.49
C PRO A 244 -10.80 23.70 -10.97
N ALA A 245 -9.61 23.90 -10.45
CA ALA A 245 -9.35 24.19 -9.04
C ALA A 245 -8.25 25.28 -8.94
N PRO A 246 -8.54 26.51 -9.40
CA PRO A 246 -7.53 27.58 -9.56
C PRO A 246 -6.91 28.03 -8.24
N GLU A 247 -7.60 27.81 -7.11
CA GLU A 247 -7.13 28.10 -5.75
C GLU A 247 -6.11 27.07 -5.24
N THR A 248 -5.91 25.96 -5.96
CA THR A 248 -4.95 24.92 -5.57
C THR A 248 -3.66 25.02 -6.40
N ALA A 249 -2.56 24.51 -5.86
CA ALA A 249 -1.29 24.42 -6.59
C ALA A 249 -1.38 23.55 -7.86
N LEU A 250 -2.35 22.65 -7.95
CA LEU A 250 -2.56 21.75 -9.08
C LEU A 250 -3.38 22.40 -10.20
N LYS A 251 -4.09 23.52 -9.93
CA LYS A 251 -4.99 24.24 -10.84
C LYS A 251 -6.17 23.42 -11.39
N LYS A 252 -6.11 22.11 -11.34
CA LYS A 252 -7.15 21.17 -11.73
C LYS A 252 -7.10 19.90 -10.88
N VAL A 253 -8.21 19.22 -10.73
CA VAL A 253 -8.34 17.92 -10.08
C VAL A 253 -9.04 16.97 -11.04
N THR A 254 -8.48 15.79 -11.25
CA THR A 254 -9.10 14.74 -12.06
C THR A 254 -9.99 13.87 -11.19
N ALA A 255 -11.22 13.64 -11.60
CA ALA A 255 -12.20 12.81 -10.92
C ALA A 255 -12.77 11.75 -11.86
N CYS A 256 -13.11 10.59 -11.28
CA CYS A 256 -13.79 9.49 -11.95
C CYS A 256 -15.24 9.43 -11.46
N VAL A 257 -16.21 9.74 -12.33
CA VAL A 257 -17.62 9.81 -11.98
C VAL A 257 -18.37 8.62 -12.61
N PRO A 258 -19.00 7.73 -11.81
CA PRO A 258 -19.79 6.65 -12.35
C PRO A 258 -21.07 7.19 -13.00
N ILE A 259 -21.46 6.58 -14.13
CA ILE A 259 -22.71 6.88 -14.81
C ILE A 259 -23.72 5.80 -14.43
N LEU A 260 -24.83 6.21 -13.82
CA LEU A 260 -25.95 5.35 -13.50
C LEU A 260 -27.02 5.59 -14.57
N GLU A 261 -27.27 4.57 -15.40
CA GLU A 261 -28.39 4.56 -16.37
C GLU A 261 -29.61 3.93 -15.73
#